data_3854b623fbd8d2965e1ec826af8a7451
#
_entry.id   3854b623fbd8d2965e1ec826af8a7451
#
_cell.length_a   1.000
_cell.length_b   1.000
_cell.length_c   1.000
_cell.angle_alpha   90.00
_cell.angle_beta   90.00
_cell.angle_gamma   90.00
#
_symmetry.space_group_name_H-M   'P 1'
#
loop_
_entity.id
_entity.type
_entity.pdbx_description
1 polymer ?
#
loop_
_entity_poly.entity_id
_entity_poly.type
_entity_poly.pdbx_seq_one_letter_code
_entity_poly.pdbx_strand_id
1 'polypeptide(L)'
;KAHMIKLNTNECPYPPAPGVTEALAGLKPEDFRLYPDPNADSLVSVLAEYYGLEKENVFVGVGSDDVLALAFQTFFNSDRPIVFPQITYSFYDVWADLYKIPYEKKPLAADFHIRKEDYMGANGGVIFPNPNAPTGLLEDLSVIEEIVQANPDVVVIVDEAYIDFGGESALPLIKKYDNLLVVQTFSKSRAMAGMRIGYAMGNAKLIRYLNDVKFSTNSYTMNRPSLLLGVAAVKDDAYFKRTTAKIAATRERVKQALKEDRKSTR
;
A
#
# COMPACT_ATOMS: atom_id res chain seq x y z
N LYS A 1 -19.63 17.62 -17.36
CA LYS A 1 -18.93 16.68 -16.41
C LYS A 1 -19.81 16.27 -15.22
N ALA A 2 -20.86 17.04 -14.87
CA ALA A 2 -21.72 16.79 -13.70
C ALA A 2 -22.54 15.47 -13.75
N HIS A 3 -22.67 14.83 -14.91
CA HIS A 3 -23.45 13.61 -15.09
C HIS A 3 -22.59 12.38 -15.43
N MET A 4 -21.27 12.48 -15.40
CA MET A 4 -20.38 11.34 -15.66
C MET A 4 -20.12 10.56 -14.37
N ILE A 5 -20.36 9.25 -14.42
CA ILE A 5 -19.95 8.32 -13.36
C ILE A 5 -18.47 7.99 -13.58
N LYS A 6 -17.60 8.42 -12.65
CA LYS A 6 -16.17 8.16 -12.68
C LYS A 6 -15.89 6.80 -12.04
N LEU A 7 -15.36 5.85 -12.81
CA LEU A 7 -15.04 4.51 -12.34
C LEU A 7 -13.54 4.15 -12.46
N ASN A 8 -12.74 5.04 -13.05
CA ASN A 8 -11.28 4.89 -13.11
C ASN A 8 -10.63 5.32 -11.78
N THR A 9 -9.38 4.96 -11.55
CA THR A 9 -8.56 5.30 -10.37
C THR A 9 -9.01 4.64 -9.05
N ASN A 10 -10.13 3.90 -9.02
CA ASN A 10 -10.63 3.17 -7.86
C ASN A 10 -10.73 4.05 -6.59
N GLU A 11 -11.27 5.26 -6.74
CA GLU A 11 -11.56 6.13 -5.60
C GLU A 11 -12.69 5.55 -4.75
N CYS A 12 -12.62 5.75 -3.43
CA CYS A 12 -13.66 5.29 -2.52
C CYS A 12 -14.98 6.02 -2.79
N PRO A 13 -16.13 5.31 -2.89
CA PRO A 13 -17.42 5.93 -3.11
C PRO A 13 -18.01 6.62 -1.86
N TYR A 14 -17.39 6.42 -0.70
CA TYR A 14 -17.78 7.04 0.57
C TYR A 14 -16.86 8.20 0.92
N PRO A 15 -17.34 9.21 1.66
CA PRO A 15 -16.47 10.25 2.20
C PRO A 15 -15.50 9.68 3.26
N PRO A 16 -14.45 10.43 3.64
CA PRO A 16 -13.65 10.10 4.80
C PRO A 16 -14.50 9.99 6.09
N ALA A 17 -13.92 9.36 7.12
CA ALA A 17 -14.57 9.20 8.42
C ALA A 17 -15.04 10.55 9.01
N PRO A 18 -16.16 10.58 9.75
CA PRO A 18 -16.69 11.81 10.37
C PRO A 18 -15.66 12.59 11.20
N GLY A 19 -14.81 11.90 11.97
CA GLY A 19 -13.74 12.52 12.73
C GLY A 19 -12.72 13.30 11.88
N VAL A 20 -12.59 12.96 10.58
CA VAL A 20 -11.76 13.74 9.64
C VAL A 20 -12.37 15.11 9.37
N THR A 21 -13.70 15.18 9.22
CA THR A 21 -14.42 16.46 9.03
C THR A 21 -14.27 17.35 10.26
N GLU A 22 -14.37 16.79 11.45
CA GLU A 22 -14.19 17.52 12.71
C GLU A 22 -12.75 18.06 12.85
N ALA A 23 -11.76 17.21 12.56
CA ALA A 23 -10.36 17.61 12.59
C ALA A 23 -10.04 18.71 11.55
N LEU A 24 -10.64 18.62 10.34
CA LEU A 24 -10.51 19.65 9.30
C LEU A 24 -11.07 21.00 9.75
N ALA A 25 -12.23 21.02 10.42
CA ALA A 25 -12.85 22.23 10.95
C ALA A 25 -12.01 22.89 12.05
N GLY A 26 -11.15 22.15 12.72
CA GLY A 26 -10.24 22.64 13.76
C GLY A 26 -8.97 23.30 13.23
N LEU A 27 -8.64 23.18 11.93
CA LEU A 27 -7.45 23.78 11.34
C LEU A 27 -7.61 25.29 11.21
N LYS A 28 -6.54 26.03 11.55
CA LYS A 28 -6.47 27.49 11.44
C LYS A 28 -5.38 27.89 10.44
N PRO A 29 -5.50 29.05 9.77
CA PRO A 29 -4.47 29.53 8.85
C PRO A 29 -3.06 29.59 9.44
N GLU A 30 -2.96 29.90 10.75
CA GLU A 30 -1.69 29.96 11.48
C GLU A 30 -0.96 28.62 11.55
N ASP A 31 -1.69 27.49 11.47
CA ASP A 31 -1.13 26.15 11.50
C ASP A 31 -0.27 25.85 10.29
N PHE A 32 -0.47 26.59 9.17
CA PHE A 32 0.26 26.38 7.92
C PHE A 32 1.56 27.16 7.82
N ARG A 33 1.84 28.05 8.76
CA ARG A 33 3.02 28.93 8.74
C ARG A 33 4.32 28.21 9.07
N LEU A 34 4.26 27.14 9.83
CA LEU A 34 5.44 26.39 10.27
C LEU A 34 5.56 25.06 9.52
N TYR A 35 6.79 24.62 9.33
CA TYR A 35 7.04 23.28 8.82
C TYR A 35 6.36 22.22 9.68
N PRO A 36 5.87 21.15 9.08
CA PRO A 36 5.35 19.99 9.82
C PRO A 36 6.48 19.21 10.49
N ASP A 37 6.10 18.24 11.34
CA ASP A 37 7.06 17.31 11.91
C ASP A 37 7.69 16.43 10.81
N PRO A 38 9.02 16.45 10.64
CA PRO A 38 9.70 15.67 9.61
C PRO A 38 9.61 14.15 9.85
N ASN A 39 9.38 13.71 11.08
CA ASN A 39 9.24 12.30 11.43
C ASN A 39 7.80 11.80 11.28
N ALA A 40 6.82 12.70 11.06
CA ALA A 40 5.39 12.35 11.06
C ALA A 40 4.94 11.61 12.33
N ASP A 41 5.56 11.90 13.49
CA ASP A 41 5.49 11.11 14.72
C ASP A 41 4.06 10.87 15.20
N SER A 42 3.17 11.86 15.05
CA SER A 42 1.76 11.71 15.44
C SER A 42 1.03 10.63 14.65
N LEU A 43 1.30 10.54 13.33
CA LEU A 43 0.67 9.53 12.47
C LEU A 43 1.37 8.18 12.60
N VAL A 44 2.71 8.16 12.69
CA VAL A 44 3.50 6.95 12.97
C VAL A 44 3.02 6.30 14.27
N SER A 45 2.85 7.09 15.34
CA SER A 45 2.42 6.59 16.65
C SER A 45 1.05 5.92 16.60
N VAL A 46 0.06 6.57 15.97
CA VAL A 46 -1.29 6.02 15.92
C VAL A 46 -1.39 4.80 15.00
N LEU A 47 -0.59 4.73 13.93
CA LEU A 47 -0.50 3.54 13.09
C LEU A 47 0.18 2.38 13.83
N ALA A 48 1.27 2.65 14.55
CA ALA A 48 1.94 1.65 15.36
C ALA A 48 0.99 1.06 16.41
N GLU A 49 0.28 1.91 17.16
CA GLU A 49 -0.74 1.48 18.12
C GLU A 49 -1.85 0.65 17.43
N TYR A 50 -2.38 1.10 16.31
CA TYR A 50 -3.45 0.43 15.57
C TYR A 50 -3.08 -0.99 15.11
N TYR A 51 -1.83 -1.18 14.68
CA TYR A 51 -1.32 -2.47 14.20
C TYR A 51 -0.59 -3.31 15.26
N GLY A 52 -0.46 -2.82 16.50
CA GLY A 52 0.27 -3.51 17.57
C GLY A 52 1.77 -3.66 17.26
N LEU A 53 2.36 -2.57 16.77
CA LEU A 53 3.77 -2.45 16.39
C LEU A 53 4.47 -1.37 17.23
N GLU A 54 5.81 -1.35 17.18
CA GLU A 54 6.60 -0.22 17.65
C GLU A 54 6.70 0.87 16.56
N LYS A 55 6.97 2.11 16.94
CA LYS A 55 7.11 3.23 16.00
C LYS A 55 8.19 2.99 14.96
N GLU A 56 9.26 2.34 15.37
CA GLU A 56 10.41 1.98 14.53
C GLU A 56 10.06 0.99 13.42
N ASN A 57 8.89 0.36 13.51
CA ASN A 57 8.38 -0.54 12.47
C ASN A 57 7.50 0.16 11.44
N VAL A 58 7.27 1.47 11.55
CA VAL A 58 6.33 2.20 10.69
C VAL A 58 7.01 3.38 9.99
N PHE A 59 6.85 3.47 8.69
CA PHE A 59 7.27 4.59 7.85
C PHE A 59 6.05 5.25 7.21
N VAL A 60 6.03 6.58 7.11
CA VAL A 60 4.93 7.34 6.47
C VAL A 60 5.47 8.21 5.35
N GLY A 61 4.79 8.19 4.18
CA GLY A 61 5.14 8.98 2.99
C GLY A 61 3.92 9.58 2.28
N VAL A 62 4.17 10.30 1.19
CA VAL A 62 3.16 11.08 0.45
C VAL A 62 2.38 10.18 -0.53
N GLY A 63 1.62 9.22 0.01
CA GLY A 63 0.95 8.15 -0.71
C GLY A 63 1.85 6.93 -0.87
N SER A 64 1.23 5.77 -1.19
CA SER A 64 2.00 4.54 -1.42
C SER A 64 2.97 4.65 -2.60
N ASP A 65 2.68 5.48 -3.59
CA ASP A 65 3.60 5.72 -4.71
C ASP A 65 4.94 6.29 -4.26
N ASP A 66 4.92 7.29 -3.36
CA ASP A 66 6.12 7.86 -2.77
C ASP A 66 6.88 6.82 -1.92
N VAL A 67 6.14 6.08 -1.07
CA VAL A 67 6.70 5.01 -0.24
C VAL A 67 7.37 3.94 -1.10
N LEU A 68 6.72 3.49 -2.17
CA LEU A 68 7.26 2.49 -3.09
C LEU A 68 8.46 3.03 -3.88
N ALA A 69 8.38 4.26 -4.41
CA ALA A 69 9.48 4.88 -5.12
C ALA A 69 10.74 5.01 -4.24
N LEU A 70 10.57 5.39 -2.96
CA LEU A 70 11.66 5.41 -1.97
C LEU A 70 12.17 3.99 -1.68
N ALA A 71 11.28 3.01 -1.58
CA ALA A 71 11.67 1.62 -1.36
C ALA A 71 12.50 1.05 -2.54
N PHE A 72 12.15 1.39 -3.78
CA PHE A 72 12.95 1.04 -4.96
C PHE A 72 14.36 1.61 -4.86
N GLN A 73 14.51 2.90 -4.54
CA GLN A 73 15.81 3.53 -4.36
C GLN A 73 16.60 2.93 -3.19
N THR A 74 15.92 2.52 -2.13
CA THR A 74 16.56 2.04 -0.90
C THR A 74 17.03 0.60 -1.04
N PHE A 75 16.22 -0.28 -1.63
CA PHE A 75 16.43 -1.73 -1.55
C PHE A 75 16.79 -2.40 -2.86
N PHE A 76 16.45 -1.81 -4.01
CA PHE A 76 16.58 -2.43 -5.31
C PHE A 76 17.74 -1.83 -6.13
N ASN A 77 18.91 -1.71 -5.54
CA ASN A 77 20.08 -1.04 -6.12
C ASN A 77 21.25 -1.99 -6.44
N SER A 78 20.96 -3.27 -6.70
CA SER A 78 21.95 -4.25 -7.12
C SER A 78 21.93 -4.46 -8.66
N ASP A 79 22.97 -5.10 -9.20
CA ASP A 79 23.04 -5.48 -10.61
C ASP A 79 22.12 -6.68 -10.95
N ARG A 80 21.54 -7.34 -9.95
CA ARG A 80 20.59 -8.43 -10.15
C ARG A 80 19.19 -7.88 -10.42
N PRO A 81 18.44 -8.46 -11.38
CA PRO A 81 17.09 -7.99 -11.69
C PRO A 81 16.14 -8.22 -10.51
N ILE A 82 15.31 -7.22 -10.22
CA ILE A 82 14.12 -7.42 -9.38
C ILE A 82 13.04 -8.15 -10.16
N VAL A 83 12.14 -8.82 -9.44
CA VAL A 83 11.06 -9.60 -10.06
C VAL A 83 9.68 -9.13 -9.60
N PHE A 84 8.75 -9.03 -10.54
CA PHE A 84 7.35 -8.69 -10.28
C PHE A 84 6.42 -9.26 -11.35
N PRO A 85 5.09 -9.35 -11.10
CA PRO A 85 4.15 -9.92 -12.07
C PRO A 85 4.09 -9.12 -13.37
N GLN A 86 3.92 -9.80 -14.50
CA GLN A 86 3.80 -9.17 -15.83
C GLN A 86 2.52 -8.30 -15.93
N ILE A 87 1.43 -8.77 -15.35
CA ILE A 87 0.15 -8.04 -15.30
C ILE A 87 -0.06 -7.60 -13.85
N THR A 88 0.32 -6.35 -13.56
CA THR A 88 0.32 -5.79 -12.22
C THR A 88 0.22 -4.27 -12.24
N TYR A 89 0.45 -3.60 -11.10
CA TYR A 89 0.49 -2.15 -11.01
C TYR A 89 1.55 -1.56 -11.94
N SER A 90 1.11 -0.66 -12.83
CA SER A 90 1.89 -0.19 -13.96
C SER A 90 3.06 0.76 -13.63
N PHE A 91 3.28 1.10 -12.36
CA PHE A 91 4.38 1.97 -11.97
C PHE A 91 5.65 1.23 -11.56
N TYR A 92 5.61 -0.08 -11.37
CA TYR A 92 6.82 -0.82 -10.97
C TYR A 92 7.92 -0.75 -12.02
N ASP A 93 7.59 -0.96 -13.30
CA ASP A 93 8.56 -0.79 -14.39
C ASP A 93 8.94 0.68 -14.61
N VAL A 94 8.01 1.63 -14.41
CA VAL A 94 8.32 3.06 -14.51
C VAL A 94 9.38 3.48 -13.49
N TRP A 95 9.28 3.03 -12.23
CA TRP A 95 10.31 3.31 -11.23
C TRP A 95 11.60 2.55 -11.50
N ALA A 96 11.52 1.29 -11.93
CA ALA A 96 12.70 0.51 -12.30
C ALA A 96 13.49 1.20 -13.44
N ASP A 97 12.80 1.65 -14.48
CA ASP A 97 13.42 2.38 -15.61
C ASP A 97 14.00 3.73 -15.15
N LEU A 98 13.26 4.49 -14.33
CA LEU A 98 13.70 5.79 -13.81
C LEU A 98 15.00 5.68 -13.00
N TYR A 99 15.09 4.66 -12.15
CA TYR A 99 16.26 4.43 -11.29
C TYR A 99 17.31 3.50 -11.91
N LYS A 100 17.10 3.03 -13.15
CA LYS A 100 17.99 2.11 -13.87
C LYS A 100 18.20 0.79 -13.13
N ILE A 101 17.15 0.30 -12.49
CA ILE A 101 17.11 -0.98 -11.79
C ILE A 101 16.78 -2.07 -12.83
N PRO A 102 17.60 -3.11 -13.00
CA PRO A 102 17.23 -4.21 -13.87
C PRO A 102 16.03 -4.97 -13.31
N TYR A 103 15.13 -5.43 -14.18
CA TYR A 103 13.94 -6.16 -13.75
C TYR A 103 13.52 -7.27 -14.73
N GLU A 104 12.78 -8.24 -14.19
CA GLU A 104 12.11 -9.28 -14.95
C GLU A 104 10.63 -9.33 -14.59
N LYS A 105 9.77 -9.33 -15.63
CA LYS A 105 8.32 -9.53 -15.45
C LYS A 105 8.00 -11.01 -15.49
N LYS A 106 7.41 -11.54 -14.43
CA LYS A 106 7.03 -12.95 -14.35
C LYS A 106 5.61 -13.17 -14.86
N PRO A 107 5.36 -14.13 -15.76
CA PRO A 107 4.04 -14.41 -16.27
C PRO A 107 3.12 -14.91 -15.15
N LEU A 108 1.84 -14.55 -15.23
CA LEU A 108 0.83 -15.14 -14.35
C LEU A 108 0.44 -16.54 -14.84
N ALA A 109 -0.10 -17.36 -13.96
CA ALA A 109 -0.73 -18.62 -14.28
C ALA A 109 -1.99 -18.40 -15.16
N ALA A 110 -2.55 -19.47 -15.73
CA ALA A 110 -3.73 -19.39 -16.60
C ALA A 110 -4.98 -18.83 -15.89
N ASP A 111 -5.04 -18.94 -14.60
CA ASP A 111 -6.08 -18.38 -13.71
C ASP A 111 -5.74 -17.00 -13.16
N PHE A 112 -4.64 -16.39 -13.63
CA PHE A 112 -4.10 -15.08 -13.23
C PHE A 112 -3.49 -15.00 -11.84
N HIS A 113 -3.31 -16.10 -11.13
CA HIS A 113 -2.50 -16.14 -9.91
C HIS A 113 -1.00 -16.03 -10.21
N ILE A 114 -0.21 -15.58 -9.23
CA ILE A 114 1.25 -15.64 -9.35
C ILE A 114 1.73 -17.10 -9.24
N ARG A 115 2.82 -17.41 -9.90
CA ARG A 115 3.51 -18.68 -9.77
C ARG A 115 4.66 -18.47 -8.80
N LYS A 116 4.50 -18.89 -7.54
CA LYS A 116 5.48 -18.63 -6.48
C LYS A 116 6.90 -19.05 -6.83
N GLU A 117 7.05 -20.13 -7.61
CA GLU A 117 8.34 -20.68 -8.04
C GLU A 117 9.14 -19.66 -8.88
N ASP A 118 8.47 -18.77 -9.60
CA ASP A 118 9.11 -17.75 -10.43
C ASP A 118 9.76 -16.63 -9.58
N TYR A 119 9.46 -16.58 -8.26
CA TYR A 119 9.94 -15.59 -7.30
C TYR A 119 10.96 -16.15 -6.30
N MET A 120 11.32 -17.45 -6.39
CA MET A 120 12.19 -18.14 -5.44
C MET A 120 13.64 -18.27 -5.92
N GLY A 121 13.95 -17.82 -7.13
CA GLY A 121 15.31 -17.86 -7.69
C GLY A 121 16.17 -16.68 -7.23
N ALA A 122 17.44 -16.70 -7.62
CA ALA A 122 18.36 -15.58 -7.37
C ALA A 122 17.87 -14.32 -8.10
N ASN A 123 17.59 -13.26 -7.33
CA ASN A 123 17.08 -11.98 -7.84
C ASN A 123 17.64 -10.80 -7.03
N GLY A 124 17.32 -9.58 -7.43
CA GLY A 124 17.70 -8.33 -6.76
C GLY A 124 16.65 -7.80 -5.78
N GLY A 125 15.52 -8.47 -5.66
CA GLY A 125 14.37 -8.11 -4.84
C GLY A 125 13.07 -8.53 -5.48
N VAL A 126 12.01 -8.61 -4.69
CA VAL A 126 10.69 -9.05 -5.12
C VAL A 126 9.66 -7.99 -4.77
N ILE A 127 8.74 -7.69 -5.69
CA ILE A 127 7.56 -6.87 -5.38
C ILE A 127 6.32 -7.42 -6.08
N PHE A 128 5.22 -7.51 -5.37
CA PHE A 128 3.91 -7.82 -5.94
C PHE A 128 2.79 -7.23 -5.09
N PRO A 129 1.65 -6.84 -5.71
CA PRO A 129 0.47 -6.41 -4.97
C PRO A 129 -0.30 -7.61 -4.44
N ASN A 130 -0.87 -7.48 -3.24
CA ASN A 130 -1.80 -8.47 -2.70
C ASN A 130 -2.97 -7.78 -1.95
N PRO A 131 -4.17 -7.76 -2.53
CA PRO A 131 -4.60 -8.29 -3.84
C PRO A 131 -3.90 -7.64 -5.06
N ASN A 132 -3.67 -8.42 -6.12
CA ASN A 132 -3.07 -7.88 -7.33
C ASN A 132 -4.02 -6.90 -8.05
N ALA A 133 -3.49 -5.81 -8.55
CA ALA A 133 -4.18 -4.89 -9.44
C ALA A 133 -3.54 -4.99 -10.85
N PRO A 134 -4.29 -5.27 -11.94
CA PRO A 134 -5.75 -5.12 -12.05
C PRO A 134 -6.57 -6.40 -11.86
N THR A 135 -5.98 -7.56 -11.60
CA THR A 135 -6.69 -8.84 -11.59
C THR A 135 -7.68 -8.97 -10.42
N GLY A 136 -7.42 -8.30 -9.29
CA GLY A 136 -8.20 -8.37 -8.07
C GLY A 136 -8.04 -9.70 -7.32
N LEU A 137 -7.08 -10.54 -7.71
CA LEU A 137 -6.83 -11.82 -7.06
C LEU A 137 -5.94 -11.65 -5.83
N LEU A 138 -6.24 -12.44 -4.83
CA LEU A 138 -5.55 -12.51 -3.55
C LEU A 138 -4.78 -13.82 -3.46
N GLU A 139 -3.52 -13.75 -3.12
CA GLU A 139 -2.71 -14.91 -2.78
C GLU A 139 -2.85 -15.23 -1.30
N ASP A 140 -2.81 -16.52 -0.98
CA ASP A 140 -2.82 -16.99 0.39
C ASP A 140 -1.55 -16.57 1.15
N LEU A 141 -1.68 -16.33 2.44
CA LEU A 141 -0.56 -15.91 3.29
C LEU A 141 0.60 -16.93 3.26
N SER A 142 0.30 -18.21 3.13
CA SER A 142 1.31 -19.27 2.99
C SER A 142 2.17 -19.13 1.72
N VAL A 143 1.58 -18.69 0.60
CA VAL A 143 2.30 -18.42 -0.65
C VAL A 143 3.26 -17.25 -0.46
N ILE A 144 2.78 -16.18 0.20
CA ILE A 144 3.62 -15.03 0.53
C ILE A 144 4.77 -15.42 1.43
N GLU A 145 4.48 -16.20 2.49
CA GLU A 145 5.49 -16.68 3.44
C GLU A 145 6.58 -17.52 2.76
N GLU A 146 6.21 -18.44 1.85
CA GLU A 146 7.16 -19.24 1.09
C GLU A 146 8.07 -18.35 0.20
N ILE A 147 7.53 -17.32 -0.45
CA ILE A 147 8.32 -16.37 -1.25
C ILE A 147 9.30 -15.61 -0.36
N VAL A 148 8.84 -15.12 0.80
CA VAL A 148 9.71 -14.38 1.74
C VAL A 148 10.83 -15.25 2.26
N GLN A 149 10.54 -16.50 2.62
CA GLN A 149 11.54 -17.50 3.09
C GLN A 149 12.59 -17.82 2.04
N ALA A 150 12.17 -17.90 0.78
CA ALA A 150 13.07 -18.23 -0.33
C ALA A 150 14.01 -17.08 -0.73
N ASN A 151 13.79 -15.87 -0.18
CA ASN A 151 14.53 -14.64 -0.52
C ASN A 151 15.21 -13.98 0.70
N PRO A 152 15.97 -14.70 1.55
CA PRO A 152 16.46 -14.17 2.83
C PRO A 152 17.43 -12.99 2.69
N ASP A 153 18.10 -12.87 1.54
CA ASP A 153 19.16 -11.88 1.30
C ASP A 153 18.69 -10.62 0.56
N VAL A 154 17.41 -10.56 0.17
CA VAL A 154 16.84 -9.43 -0.56
C VAL A 154 15.48 -9.04 0.03
N VAL A 155 15.05 -7.80 -0.19
CA VAL A 155 13.75 -7.34 0.32
C VAL A 155 12.62 -7.85 -0.56
N VAL A 156 11.58 -8.35 0.09
CA VAL A 156 10.28 -8.68 -0.51
C VAL A 156 9.29 -7.61 -0.10
N ILE A 157 8.70 -6.93 -1.08
CA ILE A 157 7.68 -5.89 -0.86
C ILE A 157 6.32 -6.46 -1.24
N VAL A 158 5.38 -6.43 -0.29
CA VAL A 158 3.97 -6.75 -0.53
C VAL A 158 3.18 -5.45 -0.53
N ASP A 159 2.66 -5.06 -1.71
CA ASP A 159 1.85 -3.87 -1.88
C ASP A 159 0.38 -4.20 -1.59
N GLU A 160 -0.08 -3.78 -0.43
CA GLU A 160 -1.40 -4.06 0.11
C GLU A 160 -2.39 -2.90 -0.08
N ALA A 161 -2.31 -2.17 -1.19
CA ALA A 161 -3.21 -1.04 -1.44
C ALA A 161 -4.71 -1.39 -1.37
N TYR A 162 -5.07 -2.66 -1.55
CA TYR A 162 -6.46 -3.14 -1.57
C TYR A 162 -6.78 -4.19 -0.50
N ILE A 163 -5.89 -4.45 0.44
CA ILE A 163 -6.03 -5.54 1.43
C ILE A 163 -7.29 -5.43 2.28
N ASP A 164 -7.70 -4.22 2.61
CA ASP A 164 -8.84 -3.93 3.50
C ASP A 164 -10.20 -4.33 2.93
N PHE A 165 -10.26 -4.75 1.68
CA PHE A 165 -11.51 -5.15 1.01
C PHE A 165 -11.76 -6.67 1.06
N GLY A 166 -11.18 -7.38 2.01
CA GLY A 166 -11.46 -8.78 2.32
C GLY A 166 -10.27 -9.74 2.14
N GLY A 167 -9.04 -9.21 2.16
CA GLY A 167 -7.81 -10.01 2.19
C GLY A 167 -7.27 -10.21 3.61
N GLU A 168 -6.33 -11.14 3.76
CA GLU A 168 -5.50 -11.32 4.94
C GLU A 168 -4.14 -10.66 4.69
N SER A 169 -3.74 -9.75 5.58
CA SER A 169 -2.49 -9.00 5.46
C SER A 169 -1.28 -9.86 5.78
N ALA A 170 -0.19 -9.65 5.03
CA ALA A 170 1.12 -10.23 5.34
C ALA A 170 1.79 -9.59 6.57
N LEU A 171 1.19 -8.57 7.17
CA LEU A 171 1.76 -7.83 8.30
C LEU A 171 2.22 -8.72 9.47
N PRO A 172 1.50 -9.79 9.89
CA PRO A 172 1.99 -10.66 10.96
C PRO A 172 3.35 -11.29 10.69
N LEU A 173 3.72 -11.47 9.41
CA LEU A 173 4.98 -12.09 9.01
C LEU A 173 6.21 -11.20 9.26
N ILE A 174 6.07 -9.87 9.40
CA ILE A 174 7.21 -8.98 9.70
C ILE A 174 7.87 -9.29 11.05
N LYS A 175 7.14 -9.98 11.96
CA LYS A 175 7.69 -10.44 13.23
C LYS A 175 8.60 -11.67 13.11
N LYS A 176 8.52 -12.38 11.97
CA LYS A 176 9.32 -13.57 11.67
C LYS A 176 10.43 -13.29 10.66
N TYR A 177 10.22 -12.33 9.74
CA TYR A 177 11.07 -12.13 8.58
C TYR A 177 11.53 -10.68 8.49
N ASP A 178 12.83 -10.47 8.63
CA ASP A 178 13.46 -9.15 8.61
C ASP A 178 13.49 -8.51 7.21
N ASN A 179 13.29 -9.32 6.17
CA ASN A 179 13.33 -8.91 4.76
C ASN A 179 11.95 -8.59 4.15
N LEU A 180 10.88 -8.63 4.94
CA LEU A 180 9.53 -8.30 4.46
C LEU A 180 9.19 -6.83 4.74
N LEU A 181 8.71 -6.14 3.69
CA LEU A 181 8.12 -4.80 3.78
C LEU A 181 6.67 -4.84 3.27
N VAL A 182 5.72 -4.46 4.11
CA VAL A 182 4.30 -4.34 3.76
C VAL A 182 3.97 -2.88 3.54
N VAL A 183 3.38 -2.53 2.38
CA VAL A 183 3.02 -1.15 2.02
C VAL A 183 1.50 -1.02 1.90
N GLN A 184 0.94 0.00 2.54
CA GLN A 184 -0.49 0.28 2.50
C GLN A 184 -0.77 1.77 2.21
N THR A 185 -2.04 2.13 1.98
CA THR A 185 -2.43 3.49 1.59
C THR A 185 -3.77 3.90 2.19
N PHE A 186 -3.92 5.18 2.46
CA PHE A 186 -5.21 5.79 2.81
C PHE A 186 -6.08 6.11 1.57
N SER A 187 -5.52 5.99 0.37
CA SER A 187 -6.18 6.41 -0.87
C SER A 187 -7.42 5.60 -1.21
N LYS A 188 -7.51 4.34 -0.75
CA LYS A 188 -8.57 3.40 -1.10
C LYS A 188 -9.57 3.22 0.02
N SER A 189 -9.25 2.42 1.01
CA SER A 189 -10.16 2.00 2.08
C SER A 189 -10.54 3.13 3.04
N ARG A 190 -9.63 4.07 3.30
CA ARG A 190 -9.87 5.22 4.20
C ARG A 190 -10.41 6.46 3.48
N ALA A 191 -10.71 6.37 2.17
CA ALA A 191 -11.35 7.42 1.38
C ALA A 191 -10.57 8.75 1.34
N MET A 192 -9.24 8.72 1.41
CA MET A 192 -8.38 9.90 1.54
C MET A 192 -7.35 10.02 0.40
N ALA A 193 -7.72 9.63 -0.83
CA ALA A 193 -6.83 9.70 -1.99
C ALA A 193 -6.25 11.10 -2.21
N GLY A 194 -7.04 12.16 -2.00
CA GLY A 194 -6.62 13.55 -2.13
C GLY A 194 -5.65 14.02 -1.04
N MET A 195 -5.56 13.33 0.09
CA MET A 195 -4.65 13.69 1.20
C MET A 195 -3.25 13.12 1.05
N ARG A 196 -3.04 12.22 0.08
CA ARG A 196 -1.73 11.63 -0.21
C ARG A 196 -1.05 11.07 1.03
N ILE A 197 -1.61 10.00 1.62
CA ILE A 197 -1.03 9.29 2.76
C ILE A 197 -0.79 7.83 2.38
N GLY A 198 0.46 7.40 2.47
CA GLY A 198 0.87 6.01 2.36
C GLY A 198 1.82 5.65 3.49
N TYR A 199 1.98 4.39 3.76
CA TYR A 199 2.87 3.93 4.83
C TYR A 199 3.42 2.54 4.53
N ALA A 200 4.60 2.26 5.10
CA ALA A 200 5.22 0.95 5.08
C ALA A 200 5.40 0.43 6.51
N MET A 201 5.33 -0.87 6.65
CA MET A 201 5.55 -1.59 7.91
C MET A 201 6.55 -2.73 7.67
N GLY A 202 7.53 -2.85 8.57
CA GLY A 202 8.59 -3.85 8.44
C GLY A 202 9.55 -3.85 9.61
N ASN A 203 10.63 -4.60 9.49
CA ASN A 203 11.70 -4.57 10.47
C ASN A 203 12.25 -3.15 10.67
N ALA A 204 12.59 -2.79 11.90
CA ALA A 204 13.11 -1.45 12.25
C ALA A 204 14.34 -1.03 11.42
N LYS A 205 15.15 -1.99 10.98
CA LYS A 205 16.32 -1.73 10.11
C LYS A 205 15.89 -1.27 8.71
N LEU A 206 14.86 -1.90 8.13
CA LEU A 206 14.29 -1.49 6.83
C LEU A 206 13.67 -0.08 6.92
N ILE A 207 12.90 0.17 7.98
CA ILE A 207 12.26 1.47 8.22
C ILE A 207 13.30 2.57 8.41
N ARG A 208 14.40 2.29 9.12
CA ARG A 208 15.50 3.24 9.25
C ARG A 208 16.11 3.60 7.88
N TYR A 209 16.37 2.62 7.03
CA TYR A 209 16.92 2.88 5.68
C TYR A 209 15.98 3.71 4.80
N LEU A 210 14.67 3.47 4.87
CA LEU A 210 13.69 4.34 4.20
C LEU A 210 13.76 5.78 4.70
N ASN A 211 13.87 5.98 6.01
CA ASN A 211 14.03 7.31 6.59
C ASN A 211 15.34 7.97 6.16
N ASP A 212 16.46 7.24 6.12
CA ASP A 212 17.76 7.76 5.68
C ASP A 212 17.66 8.30 4.24
N VAL A 213 17.04 7.57 3.32
CA VAL A 213 16.81 8.01 1.93
C VAL A 213 15.84 9.18 1.88
N LYS A 214 14.72 9.12 2.61
CA LYS A 214 13.75 10.22 2.70
C LYS A 214 14.43 11.51 3.15
N PHE A 215 15.21 11.48 4.25
CA PHE A 215 15.89 12.67 4.77
C PHE A 215 16.97 13.21 3.83
N SER A 216 17.53 12.33 2.99
CA SER A 216 18.51 12.73 1.97
C SER A 216 17.87 13.39 0.75
N THR A 217 16.58 13.13 0.49
CA THR A 217 15.84 13.69 -0.68
C THR A 217 14.90 14.83 -0.31
N ASN A 218 14.01 14.62 0.67
CA ASN A 218 13.06 15.64 1.14
C ASN A 218 12.64 15.35 2.59
N SER A 219 13.14 16.15 3.53
CA SER A 219 12.88 15.95 4.96
C SER A 219 11.42 16.21 5.38
N TYR A 220 10.71 17.12 4.69
CA TYR A 220 9.38 17.57 5.06
C TYR A 220 8.32 17.15 4.04
N THR A 221 8.27 15.86 3.72
CA THR A 221 7.36 15.32 2.69
C THR A 221 5.89 15.45 3.07
N MET A 222 5.53 15.15 4.32
CA MET A 222 4.15 15.16 4.79
C MET A 222 3.71 16.56 5.21
N ASN A 223 2.59 17.04 4.67
CA ASN A 223 1.99 18.30 5.12
C ASN A 223 1.20 18.13 6.43
N ARG A 224 1.06 19.20 7.21
CA ARG A 224 0.37 19.20 8.49
C ARG A 224 -1.09 18.72 8.41
N PRO A 225 -1.93 19.16 7.44
CA PRO A 225 -3.28 18.64 7.28
C PRO A 225 -3.30 17.12 7.13
N SER A 226 -2.47 16.55 6.26
CA SER A 226 -2.42 15.09 6.06
C SER A 226 -2.09 14.35 7.35
N LEU A 227 -1.15 14.85 8.16
CA LEU A 227 -0.83 14.23 9.46
C LEU A 227 -2.02 14.25 10.41
N LEU A 228 -2.66 15.41 10.61
CA LEU A 228 -3.79 15.56 11.53
C LEU A 228 -5.01 14.76 11.08
N LEU A 229 -5.37 14.86 9.81
CA LEU A 229 -6.54 14.17 9.26
C LEU A 229 -6.30 12.66 9.16
N GLY A 230 -5.06 12.24 8.90
CA GLY A 230 -4.66 10.83 8.94
C GLY A 230 -4.85 10.21 10.33
N VAL A 231 -4.43 10.90 11.38
CA VAL A 231 -4.66 10.47 12.78
C VAL A 231 -6.15 10.31 13.06
N ALA A 232 -6.98 11.28 12.67
CA ALA A 232 -8.42 11.21 12.84
C ALA A 232 -9.05 10.02 12.11
N ALA A 233 -8.59 9.75 10.88
CA ALA A 233 -9.07 8.63 10.08
C ALA A 233 -8.71 7.26 10.67
N VAL A 234 -7.54 7.10 11.30
CA VAL A 234 -7.16 5.85 11.97
C VAL A 234 -8.02 5.60 13.19
N LYS A 235 -8.30 6.64 13.97
CA LYS A 235 -9.08 6.54 15.22
C LYS A 235 -10.55 6.17 14.99
N ASP A 236 -11.12 6.42 13.83
CA ASP A 236 -12.51 6.05 13.48
C ASP A 236 -12.59 4.66 12.81
N ASP A 237 -12.12 3.64 13.52
CA ASP A 237 -12.08 2.25 13.04
C ASP A 237 -13.48 1.69 12.75
N ALA A 238 -14.49 2.09 13.52
CA ALA A 238 -15.86 1.63 13.30
C ALA A 238 -16.45 2.08 11.94
N TYR A 239 -16.17 3.32 11.54
CA TYR A 239 -16.56 3.81 10.21
C TYR A 239 -15.80 3.08 9.10
N PHE A 240 -14.51 2.95 9.26
CA PHE A 240 -13.61 2.23 8.34
C PHE A 240 -14.11 0.80 8.07
N LYS A 241 -14.32 -0.01 9.12
CA LYS A 241 -14.80 -1.38 9.01
C LYS A 241 -16.19 -1.47 8.35
N ARG A 242 -17.09 -0.56 8.69
CA ARG A 242 -18.43 -0.53 8.11
C ARG A 242 -18.42 -0.20 6.61
N THR A 243 -17.60 0.75 6.17
CA THR A 243 -17.54 1.16 4.77
C THR A 243 -16.82 0.14 3.90
N THR A 244 -15.72 -0.45 4.35
CA THR A 244 -15.01 -1.52 3.64
C THR A 244 -15.89 -2.76 3.48
N ALA A 245 -16.62 -3.16 4.53
CA ALA A 245 -17.59 -4.28 4.46
C ALA A 245 -18.70 -4.01 3.43
N LYS A 246 -19.23 -2.78 3.35
CA LYS A 246 -20.24 -2.41 2.34
C LYS A 246 -19.69 -2.48 0.92
N ILE A 247 -18.44 -2.06 0.70
CA ILE A 247 -17.80 -2.15 -0.62
C ILE A 247 -17.62 -3.61 -1.00
N ALA A 248 -17.11 -4.45 -0.10
CA ALA A 248 -16.93 -5.88 -0.32
C ALA A 248 -18.26 -6.58 -0.67
N ALA A 249 -19.33 -6.32 0.10
CA ALA A 249 -20.67 -6.87 -0.16
C ALA A 249 -21.22 -6.41 -1.51
N THR A 250 -21.03 -5.13 -1.87
CA THR A 250 -21.45 -4.60 -3.18
C THR A 250 -20.70 -5.27 -4.33
N ARG A 251 -19.39 -5.48 -4.18
CA ARG A 251 -18.56 -6.22 -5.15
C ARG A 251 -19.15 -7.61 -5.43
N GLU A 252 -19.45 -8.39 -4.39
CA GLU A 252 -19.97 -9.74 -4.57
C GLU A 252 -21.36 -9.73 -5.23
N ARG A 253 -22.24 -8.80 -4.86
CA ARG A 253 -23.54 -8.63 -5.51
C ARG A 253 -23.40 -8.27 -6.99
N VAL A 254 -22.49 -7.37 -7.34
CA VAL A 254 -22.24 -6.97 -8.75
C VAL A 254 -21.65 -8.12 -9.54
N LYS A 255 -20.68 -8.87 -8.98
CA LYS A 255 -20.11 -10.06 -9.62
C LYS A 255 -21.18 -11.09 -9.94
N GLN A 256 -22.11 -11.33 -9.01
CA GLN A 256 -23.22 -12.27 -9.23
C GLN A 256 -24.16 -11.79 -10.34
N ALA A 257 -24.57 -10.51 -10.31
CA ALA A 257 -25.45 -9.94 -11.33
C ALA A 257 -24.83 -10.00 -12.75
N LEU A 258 -23.54 -9.71 -12.87
CA LEU A 258 -22.83 -9.81 -14.16
C LEU A 258 -22.69 -11.24 -14.67
N LYS A 259 -22.58 -12.23 -13.77
CA LYS A 259 -22.59 -13.66 -14.17
C LYS A 259 -23.95 -14.09 -14.70
N GLU A 260 -25.03 -13.61 -14.10
CA GLU A 260 -26.40 -13.89 -14.53
C GLU A 260 -26.70 -13.24 -15.89
N ASP A 261 -26.33 -11.98 -16.07
CA ASP A 261 -26.47 -11.25 -17.34
C ASP A 261 -25.74 -11.94 -18.50
N ARG A 262 -24.49 -12.38 -18.30
CA ARG A 262 -23.73 -13.15 -19.31
C ARG A 262 -24.38 -14.48 -19.69
N LYS A 263 -25.15 -15.10 -18.80
CA LYS A 263 -25.90 -16.34 -19.11
C LYS A 263 -27.13 -16.04 -19.93
N SER A 264 -27.73 -14.86 -19.78
CA SER A 264 -28.95 -14.45 -20.52
C SER A 264 -28.64 -13.97 -21.94
N THR A 265 -27.36 -13.58 -22.22
CA THR A 265 -26.93 -13.07 -23.54
C THR A 265 -26.29 -14.13 -24.43
N ARG A 266 -26.29 -15.40 -24.03
CA ARG A 266 -25.95 -16.59 -24.83
C ARG A 266 -27.25 -17.34 -25.18
#